data_2b5502eab7c29a19f8f8880068b5d56d
#
_entry.id   2b5502eab7c29a19f8f8880068b5d56d
#
_cell.length_a   1.000
_cell.length_b   1.000
_cell.length_c   1.000
_cell.angle_alpha   90.00
_cell.angle_beta   90.00
_cell.angle_gamma   90.00
#
_symmetry.space_group_name_H-M   'P 1'
#
loop_
_entity.id
_entity.type
_entity.pdbx_description
1 polymer ?
#
loop_
_entity_poly.entity_id
_entity_poly.type
_entity_poly.pdbx_seq_one_letter_code
_entity_poly.pdbx_strand_id
1 'polypeptide(L)'
;MKIALVTDTHFGGKSDSEVFAKYIGRFYRDIFFPYLKKENIKQIIHLGDIVDRRKFINFSTARHLHETFIKPIVEGQIRADLIIGNHDTYYKNTNDINSMRELYGHSVYDISYFDKATVREYDGTEILLLPWICSSNYDESMKIVRETSAQICFGHLEIQGFMMYRDGLACQNGLTPEVFSRFDVVCSGHFHHRSTMENINYLGSPYEMTWSDYNDSRGFHVFDTEKRTLTFVRNPYKLFHKIVYDDSKMSLKDVMSKDYSVYTDSYVKVIISSKNNPYVLDKLLDNLYQSNPHNVAIVDDHKNINEQSEEEIGVDAEDTLTVLRKYVSNIDISDNEKYLVKAEIDNLYHQAQNMEI
;
A
#
# COMPACT_ATOMS: atom_id res chain seq x y z
N MET A 1 13.20 -15.59 17.39
CA MET A 1 13.37 -14.10 17.39
C MET A 1 12.15 -13.39 16.83
N LYS A 2 12.01 -12.04 17.04
CA LYS A 2 10.99 -11.23 16.39
C LYS A 2 11.56 -10.51 15.16
N ILE A 3 10.83 -10.51 14.05
CA ILE A 3 11.18 -9.86 12.78
C ILE A 3 10.07 -8.87 12.43
N ALA A 4 10.41 -7.62 12.12
CA ALA A 4 9.44 -6.66 11.60
C ALA A 4 9.28 -6.88 10.09
N LEU A 5 8.02 -7.04 9.64
CA LEU A 5 7.66 -7.19 8.24
C LEU A 5 6.93 -5.93 7.78
N VAL A 6 7.40 -5.32 6.71
CA VAL A 6 6.80 -4.17 6.03
C VAL A 6 6.87 -4.39 4.52
N THR A 7 5.94 -3.82 3.77
CA THR A 7 5.84 -4.01 2.31
C THR A 7 5.16 -2.82 1.65
N ASP A 8 5.29 -2.70 0.34
CA ASP A 8 4.54 -1.74 -0.49
C ASP A 8 4.62 -0.30 0.04
N THR A 9 5.85 0.15 0.27
CA THR A 9 6.11 1.47 0.85
C THR A 9 6.15 2.59 -0.17
N HIS A 10 6.38 2.26 -1.44
CA HIS A 10 6.27 3.16 -2.60
C HIS A 10 6.84 4.56 -2.35
N PHE A 11 8.10 4.66 -1.91
CA PHE A 11 8.76 5.94 -1.82
C PHE A 11 8.76 6.65 -3.18
N GLY A 12 8.28 7.89 -3.22
CA GLY A 12 8.05 8.65 -4.44
C GLY A 12 6.66 8.48 -5.05
N GLY A 13 5.74 7.84 -4.31
CA GLY A 13 4.36 7.67 -4.72
C GLY A 13 3.64 9.00 -5.04
N LYS A 14 2.61 8.92 -5.88
CA LYS A 14 1.83 10.06 -6.34
C LYS A 14 2.70 11.17 -6.95
N SER A 15 3.53 10.78 -7.90
CA SER A 15 4.42 11.69 -8.65
C SER A 15 5.38 12.49 -7.76
N ASP A 16 5.97 11.81 -6.76
CA ASP A 16 6.87 12.39 -5.77
C ASP A 16 6.22 13.47 -4.90
N SER A 17 4.94 13.30 -4.57
CA SER A 17 4.17 14.25 -3.77
C SER A 17 4.80 14.49 -2.39
N GLU A 18 5.04 15.76 -2.06
CA GLU A 18 5.56 16.15 -0.73
C GLU A 18 4.58 15.80 0.41
N VAL A 19 3.27 15.80 0.12
CA VAL A 19 2.24 15.43 1.11
C VAL A 19 2.40 13.97 1.48
N PHE A 20 2.54 13.09 0.49
CA PHE A 20 2.79 11.67 0.73
C PHE A 20 4.14 11.44 1.39
N ALA A 21 5.19 12.15 0.98
CA ALA A 21 6.51 12.05 1.62
C ALA A 21 6.45 12.41 3.12
N LYS A 22 5.76 13.49 3.49
CA LYS A 22 5.55 13.88 4.90
C LYS A 22 4.75 12.82 5.66
N TYR A 23 3.70 12.28 5.05
CA TYR A 23 2.86 11.26 5.65
C TYR A 23 3.62 9.94 5.88
N ILE A 24 4.37 9.47 4.89
CA ILE A 24 5.29 8.34 4.99
C ILE A 24 6.32 8.57 6.11
N GLY A 25 6.98 9.73 6.10
CA GLY A 25 7.97 10.08 7.12
C GLY A 25 7.40 10.10 8.53
N ARG A 26 6.16 10.53 8.71
CA ARG A 26 5.46 10.51 10.00
C ARG A 26 5.24 9.09 10.52
N PHE A 27 4.83 8.16 9.65
CA PHE A 27 4.67 6.75 10.03
C PHE A 27 5.98 6.14 10.55
N TYR A 28 7.07 6.31 9.81
CA TYR A 28 8.37 5.75 10.21
C TYR A 28 8.91 6.37 11.49
N ARG A 29 8.85 7.70 11.60
CA ARG A 29 9.39 8.44 12.74
C ARG A 29 8.61 8.19 14.03
N ASP A 30 7.28 8.14 13.97
CA ASP A 30 6.42 8.17 15.15
C ASP A 30 5.88 6.79 15.52
N ILE A 31 5.82 5.84 14.58
CA ILE A 31 5.21 4.53 14.79
C ILE A 31 6.23 3.41 14.61
N PHE A 32 6.81 3.25 13.41
CA PHE A 32 7.58 2.08 13.04
C PHE A 32 8.87 1.95 13.88
N PHE A 33 9.80 2.90 13.78
CA PHE A 33 11.07 2.82 14.50
C PHE A 33 10.94 2.91 16.03
N PRO A 34 10.04 3.74 16.59
CA PRO A 34 9.78 3.71 18.04
C PRO A 34 9.27 2.36 18.53
N TYR A 35 8.41 1.69 17.75
CA TYR A 35 7.93 0.35 18.10
C TYR A 35 9.08 -0.67 18.07
N LEU A 36 9.90 -0.68 17.02
CA LEU A 36 11.06 -1.57 16.94
C LEU A 36 12.00 -1.38 18.13
N LYS A 37 12.29 -0.14 18.49
CA LYS A 37 13.11 0.22 19.65
C LYS A 37 12.51 -0.29 20.96
N LYS A 38 11.20 -0.06 21.16
CA LYS A 38 10.47 -0.52 22.37
C LYS A 38 10.50 -2.03 22.53
N GLU A 39 10.26 -2.76 21.43
CA GLU A 39 10.21 -4.23 21.43
C GLU A 39 11.57 -4.89 21.23
N ASN A 40 12.65 -4.10 21.14
CA ASN A 40 14.02 -4.54 20.86
C ASN A 40 14.13 -5.41 19.60
N ILE A 41 13.42 -5.04 18.54
CA ILE A 41 13.45 -5.74 17.25
C ILE A 41 14.65 -5.20 16.44
N LYS A 42 15.54 -6.11 16.04
CA LYS A 42 16.80 -5.81 15.33
C LYS A 42 16.86 -6.41 13.93
N GLN A 43 15.76 -6.97 13.45
CA GLN A 43 15.63 -7.53 12.10
C GLN A 43 14.37 -6.97 11.42
N ILE A 44 14.55 -6.44 10.22
CA ILE A 44 13.48 -6.05 9.31
C ILE A 44 13.56 -6.96 8.08
N ILE A 45 12.41 -7.38 7.57
CA ILE A 45 12.29 -7.90 6.19
C ILE A 45 11.26 -7.04 5.48
N HIS A 46 11.67 -6.41 4.38
CA HIS A 46 10.80 -5.66 3.49
C HIS A 46 10.39 -6.57 2.33
N LEU A 47 9.08 -6.73 2.12
CA LEU A 47 8.55 -7.69 1.16
C LEU A 47 8.31 -7.08 -0.24
N GLY A 48 9.10 -6.09 -0.65
CA GLY A 48 9.09 -5.53 -1.99
C GLY A 48 8.28 -4.24 -2.15
N ASP A 49 8.40 -3.65 -3.32
CA ASP A 49 7.85 -2.35 -3.69
C ASP A 49 8.26 -1.22 -2.73
N ILE A 50 9.57 -1.08 -2.60
CA ILE A 50 10.20 -0.05 -1.76
C ILE A 50 10.03 1.31 -2.42
N VAL A 51 10.28 1.40 -3.73
CA VAL A 51 10.09 2.62 -4.52
C VAL A 51 8.88 2.50 -5.44
N ASP A 52 8.31 3.65 -5.83
CA ASP A 52 7.08 3.68 -6.63
C ASP A 52 7.34 3.49 -8.13
N ARG A 53 8.47 3.97 -8.64
CA ARG A 53 8.76 3.98 -10.07
C ARG A 53 9.90 3.07 -10.44
N ARG A 54 9.71 2.32 -11.53
CA ARG A 54 10.65 1.33 -12.04
C ARG A 54 11.95 1.92 -12.61
N LYS A 55 11.85 2.94 -13.47
CA LYS A 55 12.95 3.35 -14.36
C LYS A 55 13.82 4.47 -13.80
N PHE A 56 13.35 5.19 -12.81
CA PHE A 56 14.10 6.29 -12.22
C PHE A 56 13.57 6.63 -10.83
N ILE A 57 14.42 7.23 -10.04
CA ILE A 57 14.09 7.86 -8.77
C ILE A 57 14.60 9.30 -8.83
N ASN A 58 13.79 10.28 -8.40
CA ASN A 58 14.30 11.64 -8.31
C ASN A 58 15.16 11.81 -7.03
N PHE A 59 16.01 12.83 -7.03
CA PHE A 59 16.95 13.06 -5.92
C PHE A 59 16.24 13.38 -4.60
N SER A 60 15.08 14.04 -4.63
CA SER A 60 14.26 14.31 -3.44
C SER A 60 13.75 13.01 -2.82
N THR A 61 13.22 12.13 -3.64
CA THR A 61 12.73 10.81 -3.21
C THR A 61 13.86 9.90 -2.72
N ALA A 62 15.00 9.87 -3.42
CA ALA A 62 16.17 9.11 -2.98
C ALA A 62 16.67 9.60 -1.60
N ARG A 63 16.72 10.93 -1.39
CA ARG A 63 17.05 11.53 -0.11
C ARG A 63 16.01 11.19 0.95
N HIS A 64 14.71 11.26 0.61
CA HIS A 64 13.63 10.93 1.54
C HIS A 64 13.68 9.47 1.98
N LEU A 65 13.89 8.52 1.05
CA LEU A 65 14.11 7.10 1.35
C LEU A 65 15.30 6.92 2.30
N HIS A 66 16.42 7.59 1.99
CA HIS A 66 17.63 7.49 2.80
C HIS A 66 17.39 8.00 4.24
N GLU A 67 16.91 9.24 4.40
CA GLU A 67 16.74 9.86 5.72
C GLU A 67 15.62 9.21 6.54
N THR A 68 14.57 8.70 5.87
CA THR A 68 13.37 8.17 6.54
C THR A 68 13.49 6.70 6.89
N PHE A 69 14.15 5.89 6.06
CA PHE A 69 14.20 4.45 6.23
C PHE A 69 15.61 3.92 6.43
N ILE A 70 16.55 4.23 5.53
CA ILE A 70 17.90 3.65 5.56
C ILE A 70 18.73 4.13 6.76
N LYS A 71 18.79 5.44 6.96
CA LYS A 71 19.57 6.04 8.04
C LYS A 71 19.13 5.57 9.44
N PRO A 72 17.82 5.53 9.78
CA PRO A 72 17.37 4.97 11.06
C PRO A 72 17.71 3.47 11.25
N ILE A 73 17.74 2.68 10.17
CA ILE A 73 18.20 1.28 10.20
C ILE A 73 19.66 1.22 10.64
N VAL A 74 20.51 2.02 10.00
CA VAL A 74 21.95 2.08 10.30
C VAL A 74 22.21 2.58 11.73
N GLU A 75 21.61 3.72 12.10
CA GLU A 75 21.75 4.31 13.44
C GLU A 75 21.19 3.39 14.53
N GLY A 76 20.12 2.64 14.24
CA GLY A 76 19.52 1.67 15.16
C GLY A 76 20.26 0.35 15.24
N GLN A 77 21.31 0.14 14.44
CA GLN A 77 22.00 -1.15 14.29
C GLN A 77 20.98 -2.29 14.03
N ILE A 78 20.10 -2.06 13.06
CA ILE A 78 19.06 -2.98 12.63
C ILE A 78 19.53 -3.62 11.33
N ARG A 79 19.41 -4.95 11.21
CA ARG A 79 19.60 -5.64 9.93
C ARG A 79 18.37 -5.52 9.08
N ALA A 80 18.55 -5.28 7.80
CA ALA A 80 17.45 -5.19 6.84
C ALA A 80 17.67 -6.10 5.65
N ASP A 81 16.71 -6.98 5.42
CA ASP A 81 16.63 -7.84 4.24
C ASP A 81 15.49 -7.33 3.36
N LEU A 82 15.82 -6.93 2.13
CA LEU A 82 14.93 -6.26 1.21
C LEU A 82 14.63 -7.20 0.03
N ILE A 83 13.41 -7.70 -0.06
CA ILE A 83 12.94 -8.49 -1.20
C ILE A 83 12.59 -7.50 -2.32
N ILE A 84 12.95 -7.84 -3.55
CA ILE A 84 12.67 -7.00 -4.72
C ILE A 84 11.23 -7.25 -5.19
N GLY A 85 10.43 -6.17 -5.22
CA GLY A 85 9.07 -6.15 -5.78
C GLY A 85 9.06 -5.74 -7.24
N ASN A 86 7.87 -5.73 -7.85
CA ASN A 86 7.73 -5.40 -9.28
C ASN A 86 7.97 -3.90 -9.57
N HIS A 87 7.76 -3.00 -8.63
CA HIS A 87 8.09 -1.58 -8.77
C HIS A 87 9.58 -1.29 -8.55
N ASP A 88 10.31 -2.19 -7.91
CA ASP A 88 11.75 -2.02 -7.67
C ASP A 88 12.61 -2.36 -8.90
N THR A 89 12.05 -3.03 -9.93
CA THR A 89 12.80 -3.50 -11.10
C THR A 89 12.73 -2.52 -12.27
N TYR A 90 13.80 -2.38 -13.02
CA TYR A 90 13.83 -1.56 -14.23
C TYR A 90 13.00 -2.20 -15.35
N TYR A 91 13.24 -3.48 -15.64
CA TYR A 91 12.51 -4.26 -16.64
C TYR A 91 11.40 -5.10 -15.95
N LYS A 92 10.32 -5.39 -16.70
CA LYS A 92 9.23 -6.22 -16.18
C LYS A 92 9.54 -7.72 -16.21
N ASN A 93 10.48 -8.14 -17.06
CA ASN A 93 10.82 -9.53 -17.33
C ASN A 93 12.07 -10.04 -16.60
N THR A 94 12.81 -9.18 -15.87
CA THR A 94 13.98 -9.56 -15.09
C THR A 94 14.16 -8.66 -13.86
N ASN A 95 14.75 -9.21 -12.79
CA ASN A 95 15.08 -8.49 -11.56
C ASN A 95 16.56 -8.02 -11.54
N ASP A 96 17.32 -8.22 -12.62
CA ASP A 96 18.76 -7.97 -12.63
C ASP A 96 19.14 -6.52 -12.38
N ILE A 97 18.37 -5.58 -12.93
CA ILE A 97 18.53 -4.14 -12.64
C ILE A 97 17.37 -3.74 -11.73
N ASN A 98 17.70 -3.40 -10.49
CA ASN A 98 16.73 -3.01 -9.49
C ASN A 98 17.20 -1.86 -8.61
N SER A 99 16.26 -1.08 -8.09
CA SER A 99 16.51 0.13 -7.33
C SER A 99 17.43 -0.07 -6.12
N MET A 100 17.29 -1.18 -5.42
CA MET A 100 18.09 -1.42 -4.20
C MET A 100 19.53 -1.76 -4.52
N ARG A 101 19.79 -2.53 -5.58
CA ARG A 101 21.14 -2.79 -6.07
C ARG A 101 21.82 -1.50 -6.51
N GLU A 102 21.15 -0.69 -7.32
CA GLU A 102 21.73 0.53 -7.88
C GLU A 102 21.98 1.61 -6.82
N LEU A 103 21.09 1.74 -5.82
CA LEU A 103 21.22 2.76 -4.79
C LEU A 103 22.13 2.34 -3.62
N TYR A 104 22.11 1.05 -3.25
CA TYR A 104 22.75 0.59 -2.01
C TYR A 104 23.66 -0.65 -2.17
N GLY A 105 23.75 -1.23 -3.35
CA GLY A 105 24.55 -2.45 -3.59
C GLY A 105 26.03 -2.34 -3.28
N HIS A 106 26.58 -1.12 -3.27
CA HIS A 106 27.95 -0.82 -2.91
C HIS A 106 28.10 -0.14 -1.54
N SER A 107 27.02 -0.08 -0.77
CA SER A 107 27.03 0.54 0.55
C SER A 107 27.70 -0.38 1.59
N VAL A 108 28.22 0.25 2.65
CA VAL A 108 28.78 -0.46 3.83
C VAL A 108 27.70 -0.78 4.88
N TYR A 109 26.43 -0.59 4.54
CA TYR A 109 25.31 -0.80 5.47
C TYR A 109 24.98 -2.28 5.61
N ASP A 110 24.48 -2.70 6.77
CA ASP A 110 23.99 -4.07 7.02
C ASP A 110 22.59 -4.25 6.39
N ILE A 111 22.53 -4.05 5.07
CA ILE A 111 21.35 -4.16 4.23
C ILE A 111 21.62 -5.19 3.14
N SER A 112 20.82 -6.22 3.07
CA SER A 112 20.86 -7.21 2.00
C SER A 112 19.63 -7.03 1.09
N TYR A 113 19.79 -7.23 -0.21
CA TYR A 113 18.66 -7.28 -1.14
C TYR A 113 18.59 -8.65 -1.83
N PHE A 114 17.37 -9.09 -2.12
CA PHE A 114 17.08 -10.41 -2.68
C PHE A 114 16.30 -10.25 -3.96
N ASP A 115 16.99 -10.41 -5.07
CA ASP A 115 16.46 -10.39 -6.43
C ASP A 115 16.27 -11.79 -7.03
N LYS A 116 16.65 -12.82 -6.27
CA LYS A 116 16.46 -14.25 -6.57
C LYS A 116 15.89 -14.97 -5.36
N ALA A 117 15.14 -16.04 -5.61
CA ALA A 117 14.64 -16.92 -4.57
C ALA A 117 15.80 -17.43 -3.71
N THR A 118 15.78 -17.16 -2.42
CA THR A 118 16.89 -17.45 -1.49
C THR A 118 16.36 -17.96 -0.16
N VAL A 119 16.87 -19.08 0.32
CA VAL A 119 16.61 -19.52 1.69
C VAL A 119 17.61 -18.88 2.63
N ARG A 120 17.12 -18.22 3.68
CA ARG A 120 17.93 -17.57 4.70
C ARG A 120 17.52 -18.04 6.09
N GLU A 121 18.49 -18.23 6.96
CA GLU A 121 18.28 -18.63 8.34
C GLU A 121 18.16 -17.40 9.26
N TYR A 122 17.16 -17.43 10.14
CA TYR A 122 16.89 -16.44 11.17
C TYR A 122 16.71 -17.14 12.51
N ASP A 123 17.74 -17.12 13.34
CA ASP A 123 17.74 -17.74 14.68
C ASP A 123 17.29 -19.22 14.63
N GLY A 124 17.93 -20.01 13.75
CA GLY A 124 17.64 -21.43 13.54
C GLY A 124 16.37 -21.72 12.72
N THR A 125 15.68 -20.70 12.22
CA THR A 125 14.49 -20.86 11.37
C THR A 125 14.82 -20.52 9.92
N GLU A 126 14.67 -21.47 9.02
CA GLU A 126 14.80 -21.24 7.58
C GLU A 126 13.55 -20.57 7.03
N ILE A 127 13.75 -19.47 6.28
CA ILE A 127 12.71 -18.73 5.59
C ILE A 127 13.10 -18.59 4.12
N LEU A 128 12.20 -18.95 3.22
CA LEU A 128 12.34 -18.68 1.80
C LEU A 128 11.96 -17.21 1.54
N LEU A 129 12.92 -16.44 1.04
CA LEU A 129 12.70 -15.07 0.54
C LEU A 129 12.50 -15.16 -0.98
N LEU A 130 11.30 -14.77 -1.45
CA LEU A 130 10.87 -14.95 -2.82
C LEU A 130 10.55 -13.58 -3.45
N PRO A 131 11.44 -13.04 -4.33
CA PRO A 131 11.22 -11.76 -4.98
C PRO A 131 10.10 -11.86 -6.01
N TRP A 132 9.80 -10.73 -6.65
CA TRP A 132 8.89 -10.69 -7.78
C TRP A 132 9.24 -11.74 -8.82
N ILE A 133 8.25 -12.57 -9.14
CA ILE A 133 8.40 -13.64 -10.11
C ILE A 133 8.08 -13.11 -11.50
N CYS A 134 9.05 -13.19 -12.39
CA CYS A 134 8.96 -12.74 -13.77
C CYS A 134 9.48 -13.84 -14.71
N SER A 135 9.40 -13.61 -16.02
CA SER A 135 9.75 -14.65 -16.99
C SER A 135 11.19 -15.16 -16.87
N SER A 136 12.13 -14.32 -16.47
CA SER A 136 13.55 -14.74 -16.36
C SER A 136 13.86 -15.62 -15.16
N ASN A 137 13.07 -15.55 -14.08
CA ASN A 137 13.34 -16.29 -12.85
C ASN A 137 12.26 -17.32 -12.47
N TYR A 138 11.23 -17.47 -13.29
CA TYR A 138 10.07 -18.30 -12.98
C TYR A 138 10.45 -19.78 -12.70
N ASP A 139 11.18 -20.41 -13.60
CA ASP A 139 11.50 -21.84 -13.49
C ASP A 139 12.39 -22.12 -12.27
N GLU A 140 13.40 -21.28 -12.03
CA GLU A 140 14.30 -21.38 -10.88
C GLU A 140 13.53 -21.15 -9.58
N SER A 141 12.70 -20.11 -9.51
CA SER A 141 11.87 -19.81 -8.34
C SER A 141 10.91 -20.94 -8.03
N MET A 142 10.21 -21.48 -9.02
CA MET A 142 9.28 -22.59 -8.84
C MET A 142 9.98 -23.90 -8.45
N LYS A 143 11.20 -24.12 -8.92
CA LYS A 143 12.02 -25.24 -8.47
C LYS A 143 12.34 -25.10 -6.98
N ILE A 144 12.83 -23.96 -6.54
CA ILE A 144 13.18 -23.70 -5.13
C ILE A 144 11.93 -23.81 -4.24
N VAL A 145 10.79 -23.26 -4.65
CA VAL A 145 9.51 -23.39 -3.92
C VAL A 145 9.13 -24.85 -3.70
N ARG A 146 9.35 -25.72 -4.68
CA ARG A 146 9.03 -27.16 -4.55
C ARG A 146 10.03 -27.95 -3.71
N GLU A 147 11.32 -27.61 -3.78
CA GLU A 147 12.43 -28.43 -3.25
C GLU A 147 12.94 -27.95 -1.88
N THR A 148 12.65 -26.70 -1.46
CA THR A 148 13.17 -26.14 -0.20
C THR A 148 12.71 -26.93 1.03
N SER A 149 13.55 -26.97 2.06
CA SER A 149 13.21 -27.45 3.42
C SER A 149 12.46 -26.41 4.25
N ALA A 150 12.55 -25.12 3.87
CA ALA A 150 11.90 -24.04 4.58
C ALA A 150 10.37 -24.23 4.62
N GLN A 151 9.80 -24.01 5.80
CA GLN A 151 8.36 -24.09 6.06
C GLN A 151 7.69 -22.71 6.09
N ILE A 152 8.48 -21.65 5.94
CA ILE A 152 8.01 -20.26 5.93
C ILE A 152 8.48 -19.62 4.63
N CYS A 153 7.58 -18.87 3.98
CA CYS A 153 7.88 -18.13 2.76
C CYS A 153 7.46 -16.67 2.91
N PHE A 154 8.38 -15.75 2.67
CA PHE A 154 8.10 -14.33 2.57
C PHE A 154 8.41 -13.87 1.16
N GLY A 155 7.48 -13.15 0.53
CA GLY A 155 7.68 -12.79 -0.87
C GLY A 155 6.91 -11.54 -1.31
N HIS A 156 7.10 -11.22 -2.59
CA HIS A 156 6.33 -10.22 -3.30
C HIS A 156 5.63 -10.93 -4.46
N LEU A 157 4.40 -11.38 -4.19
CA LEU A 157 3.74 -12.41 -4.99
C LEU A 157 2.39 -11.92 -5.53
N GLU A 158 2.05 -12.39 -6.71
CA GLU A 158 0.72 -12.28 -7.28
C GLU A 158 0.03 -13.65 -7.20
N ILE A 159 -1.00 -13.75 -6.35
CA ILE A 159 -1.69 -15.01 -6.08
C ILE A 159 -3.18 -14.85 -6.36
N GLN A 160 -3.74 -15.81 -7.11
CA GLN A 160 -5.16 -15.85 -7.47
C GLN A 160 -6.06 -15.93 -6.22
N GLY A 161 -7.27 -15.37 -6.34
CA GLY A 161 -8.30 -15.45 -5.32
C GLY A 161 -8.26 -14.32 -4.27
N PHE A 162 -7.17 -13.56 -4.19
CA PHE A 162 -7.06 -12.41 -3.28
C PHE A 162 -7.53 -11.12 -3.93
N MET A 163 -8.09 -10.22 -3.13
CA MET A 163 -8.50 -8.89 -3.58
C MET A 163 -7.32 -7.91 -3.51
N MET A 164 -7.09 -7.17 -4.59
CA MET A 164 -6.07 -6.11 -4.62
C MET A 164 -6.44 -4.93 -3.71
N TYR A 165 -7.74 -4.62 -3.62
CA TYR A 165 -8.34 -3.56 -2.81
C TYR A 165 -9.49 -4.13 -2.00
N ARG A 166 -9.85 -3.49 -0.89
CA ARG A 166 -10.88 -3.92 0.04
C ARG A 166 -12.23 -4.27 -0.61
N ASP A 167 -12.67 -3.46 -1.56
CA ASP A 167 -13.96 -3.62 -2.26
C ASP A 167 -13.74 -4.02 -3.74
N GLY A 168 -12.57 -4.61 -4.07
CA GLY A 168 -12.19 -5.02 -5.40
C GLY A 168 -12.67 -6.41 -5.77
N LEU A 169 -12.42 -6.78 -7.02
CA LEU A 169 -12.59 -8.16 -7.48
C LEU A 169 -11.37 -8.99 -7.09
N ALA A 170 -11.58 -10.29 -6.92
CA ALA A 170 -10.48 -11.21 -6.68
C ALA A 170 -9.59 -11.32 -7.93
N CYS A 171 -8.28 -11.28 -7.73
CA CYS A 171 -7.30 -11.47 -8.79
C CYS A 171 -7.49 -12.84 -9.45
N GLN A 172 -7.58 -12.83 -10.77
CA GLN A 172 -7.71 -14.05 -11.58
C GLN A 172 -6.37 -14.50 -12.17
N ASN A 173 -5.35 -13.66 -12.06
CA ASN A 173 -4.02 -13.88 -12.62
C ASN A 173 -3.04 -14.32 -11.52
N GLY A 174 -1.82 -14.67 -11.94
CA GLY A 174 -0.74 -15.03 -11.02
C GLY A 174 -0.71 -16.52 -10.68
N LEU A 175 -0.03 -16.82 -9.58
CA LEU A 175 0.14 -18.18 -9.10
C LEU A 175 -1.11 -18.67 -8.38
N THR A 176 -1.38 -19.98 -8.49
CA THR A 176 -2.46 -20.58 -7.70
C THR A 176 -2.03 -20.76 -6.24
N PRO A 177 -2.95 -20.64 -5.26
CA PRO A 177 -2.61 -20.81 -3.82
C PRO A 177 -1.98 -22.18 -3.51
N GLU A 178 -2.34 -23.22 -4.26
CA GLU A 178 -1.84 -24.59 -4.06
C GLU A 178 -0.33 -24.70 -4.16
N VAL A 179 0.33 -23.80 -4.92
CA VAL A 179 1.79 -23.71 -5.03
C VAL A 179 2.45 -23.55 -3.67
N PHE A 180 1.75 -22.90 -2.75
CA PHE A 180 2.24 -22.58 -1.42
C PHE A 180 1.70 -23.48 -0.29
N SER A 181 0.92 -24.51 -0.61
CA SER A 181 0.25 -25.38 0.37
C SER A 181 1.21 -26.12 1.33
N ARG A 182 2.47 -26.31 0.93
CA ARG A 182 3.50 -26.96 1.75
C ARG A 182 4.09 -26.09 2.86
N PHE A 183 3.90 -24.77 2.79
CA PHE A 183 4.42 -23.86 3.82
C PHE A 183 3.42 -23.72 4.97
N ASP A 184 3.92 -23.60 6.20
CA ASP A 184 3.08 -23.32 7.37
C ASP A 184 2.57 -21.86 7.36
N VAL A 185 3.44 -20.94 6.91
CA VAL A 185 3.13 -19.51 6.84
C VAL A 185 3.71 -18.92 5.56
N VAL A 186 2.89 -18.22 4.82
CA VAL A 186 3.29 -17.39 3.67
C VAL A 186 2.89 -15.95 3.96
N CYS A 187 3.82 -14.99 3.85
CA CYS A 187 3.53 -13.57 3.92
C CYS A 187 3.92 -12.91 2.60
N SER A 188 3.04 -12.11 2.03
CA SER A 188 3.28 -11.44 0.77
C SER A 188 2.97 -9.94 0.81
N GLY A 189 3.76 -9.17 0.06
CA GLY A 189 3.42 -7.86 -0.45
C GLY A 189 2.67 -7.93 -1.79
N HIS A 190 2.66 -6.86 -2.54
CA HIS A 190 2.03 -6.63 -3.83
C HIS A 190 0.58 -6.15 -3.75
N PHE A 191 -0.30 -6.82 -3.02
CA PHE A 191 -1.66 -6.33 -2.81
C PHE A 191 -1.71 -5.42 -1.57
N HIS A 192 -2.18 -4.19 -1.78
CA HIS A 192 -2.19 -3.18 -0.71
C HIS A 192 -3.26 -3.45 0.36
N HIS A 193 -4.26 -4.26 0.05
CA HIS A 193 -5.28 -4.68 1.02
C HIS A 193 -4.76 -5.84 1.86
N ARG A 194 -4.85 -5.70 3.20
CA ARG A 194 -4.48 -6.77 4.12
C ARG A 194 -5.56 -7.87 4.13
N SER A 195 -5.18 -9.08 3.76
CA SER A 195 -6.10 -10.22 3.69
C SER A 195 -5.39 -11.53 4.01
N THR A 196 -6.15 -12.52 4.41
CA THR A 196 -5.65 -13.86 4.74
C THR A 196 -6.55 -14.91 4.15
N MET A 197 -5.97 -15.92 3.55
CA MET A 197 -6.64 -17.12 3.08
C MET A 197 -5.74 -18.33 3.39
N GLU A 198 -6.24 -19.24 4.21
CA GLU A 198 -5.50 -20.41 4.72
C GLU A 198 -4.15 -19.99 5.37
N ASN A 199 -3.03 -20.47 4.83
CA ASN A 199 -1.68 -20.17 5.29
C ASN A 199 -1.06 -18.92 4.65
N ILE A 200 -1.76 -18.26 3.71
CA ILE A 200 -1.27 -17.12 2.94
C ILE A 200 -1.80 -15.81 3.51
N ASN A 201 -0.90 -14.88 3.80
CA ASN A 201 -1.18 -13.58 4.38
C ASN A 201 -0.63 -12.46 3.49
N TYR A 202 -1.49 -11.66 2.87
CA TYR A 202 -1.12 -10.37 2.32
C TYR A 202 -1.05 -9.34 3.44
N LEU A 203 0.10 -8.69 3.59
CA LEU A 203 0.33 -7.78 4.71
C LEU A 203 -0.29 -6.41 4.50
N GLY A 204 -0.46 -6.02 3.23
CA GLY A 204 -0.95 -4.71 2.83
C GLY A 204 0.04 -3.57 3.05
N SER A 205 -0.18 -2.46 2.37
CA SER A 205 0.66 -1.26 2.52
C SER A 205 0.55 -0.67 3.94
N PRO A 206 1.62 -0.07 4.47
CA PRO A 206 1.66 0.38 5.87
C PRO A 206 0.83 1.65 6.12
N TYR A 207 0.36 2.31 5.08
CA TYR A 207 -0.42 3.53 5.11
C TYR A 207 -1.34 3.64 3.89
N GLU A 208 -2.28 4.60 3.96
CA GLU A 208 -3.21 4.87 2.86
C GLU A 208 -2.46 5.54 1.69
N MET A 209 -2.70 5.09 0.46
CA MET A 209 -2.09 5.61 -0.77
C MET A 209 -3.11 6.16 -1.76
N THR A 210 -4.34 5.65 -1.70
CA THR A 210 -5.44 6.05 -2.59
C THR A 210 -6.75 6.15 -1.81
N TRP A 211 -7.79 6.74 -2.44
CA TRP A 211 -9.13 6.76 -1.88
C TRP A 211 -9.74 5.37 -1.69
N SER A 212 -9.26 4.36 -2.41
CA SER A 212 -9.66 2.95 -2.21
C SER A 212 -9.24 2.42 -0.84
N ASP A 213 -8.21 3.02 -0.25
CA ASP A 213 -7.68 2.65 1.06
C ASP A 213 -8.44 3.30 2.23
N TYR A 214 -9.38 4.20 1.93
CA TYR A 214 -10.17 4.86 2.96
C TYR A 214 -10.85 3.87 3.89
N ASN A 215 -10.63 4.06 5.19
CA ASN A 215 -11.18 3.20 6.25
C ASN A 215 -10.71 1.73 6.20
N ASP A 216 -9.61 1.45 5.50
CA ASP A 216 -8.90 0.17 5.58
C ASP A 216 -7.78 0.25 6.62
N SER A 217 -7.62 -0.80 7.44
CA SER A 217 -6.64 -0.78 8.52
C SER A 217 -5.24 -1.00 8.00
N ARG A 218 -4.39 0.02 8.12
CA ARG A 218 -3.00 0.04 7.65
C ARG A 218 -2.02 -0.13 8.79
N GLY A 219 -0.82 -0.62 8.49
CA GLY A 219 0.23 -0.83 9.47
C GLY A 219 1.30 -1.79 8.98
N PHE A 220 2.01 -2.39 9.91
CA PHE A 220 3.03 -3.38 9.63
C PHE A 220 2.85 -4.60 10.53
N HIS A 221 3.66 -5.63 10.34
CA HIS A 221 3.54 -6.86 11.10
C HIS A 221 4.83 -7.19 11.84
N VAL A 222 4.71 -7.94 12.92
CA VAL A 222 5.82 -8.57 13.62
C VAL A 222 5.62 -10.07 13.55
N PHE A 223 6.59 -10.76 12.99
CA PHE A 223 6.64 -12.21 12.95
C PHE A 223 7.53 -12.75 14.06
N ASP A 224 7.02 -13.71 14.82
CA ASP A 224 7.78 -14.45 15.83
C ASP A 224 8.21 -15.80 15.23
N THR A 225 9.52 -16.00 15.04
CA THR A 225 10.06 -17.20 14.38
C THR A 225 9.83 -18.47 15.20
N GLU A 226 9.84 -18.38 16.52
CA GLU A 226 9.65 -19.51 17.42
C GLU A 226 8.19 -19.97 17.45
N LYS A 227 7.28 -18.99 17.58
CA LYS A 227 5.83 -19.26 17.68
C LYS A 227 5.17 -19.39 16.32
N ARG A 228 5.84 -18.97 15.25
CA ARG A 228 5.29 -18.84 13.88
C ARG A 228 4.01 -18.01 13.82
N THR A 229 3.94 -16.95 14.63
CA THR A 229 2.77 -16.09 14.73
C THR A 229 3.04 -14.72 14.14
N LEU A 230 2.00 -14.16 13.48
CA LEU A 230 2.02 -12.85 12.88
C LEU A 230 1.18 -11.89 13.72
N THR A 231 1.77 -10.80 14.18
CA THR A 231 1.09 -9.76 14.97
C THR A 231 1.00 -8.47 14.17
N PHE A 232 -0.21 -7.97 13.97
CA PHE A 232 -0.43 -6.70 13.28
C PHE A 232 -0.21 -5.51 14.23
N VAL A 233 0.56 -4.53 13.78
CA VAL A 233 0.78 -3.25 14.46
C VAL A 233 0.16 -2.14 13.64
N ARG A 234 -0.93 -1.57 14.15
CA ARG A 234 -1.73 -0.59 13.43
C ARG A 234 -1.00 0.76 13.29
N ASN A 235 -1.06 1.34 12.09
CA ASN A 235 -0.79 2.74 11.86
C ASN A 235 -2.05 3.55 12.19
N PRO A 236 -2.05 4.44 13.20
CA PRO A 236 -3.22 5.23 13.56
C PRO A 236 -3.47 6.40 12.62
N TYR A 237 -2.48 6.79 11.81
CA TYR A 237 -2.57 7.96 10.93
C TYR A 237 -3.42 7.65 9.71
N LYS A 238 -4.26 8.62 9.35
CA LYS A 238 -5.08 8.60 8.14
C LYS A 238 -4.70 9.78 7.25
N LEU A 239 -4.73 9.55 5.95
CA LEU A 239 -4.52 10.57 4.95
C LEU A 239 -5.83 11.00 4.29
N PHE A 240 -6.80 10.09 4.22
CA PHE A 240 -8.10 10.31 3.58
C PHE A 240 -9.23 10.36 4.59
N HIS A 241 -10.06 11.40 4.50
CA HIS A 241 -11.21 11.61 5.39
C HIS A 241 -12.48 11.87 4.57
N LYS A 242 -13.62 11.31 5.03
CA LYS A 242 -14.95 11.62 4.50
C LYS A 242 -15.78 12.26 5.59
N ILE A 243 -16.44 13.36 5.25
CA ILE A 243 -17.43 14.04 6.09
C ILE A 243 -18.76 13.94 5.34
N VAL A 244 -19.72 13.25 5.92
CA VAL A 244 -21.11 13.26 5.40
C VAL A 244 -21.82 14.43 6.08
N TYR A 245 -22.19 15.44 5.29
CA TYR A 245 -22.95 16.59 5.76
C TYR A 245 -24.44 16.35 5.52
N ASP A 246 -25.22 16.44 6.58
CA ASP A 246 -26.68 16.33 6.59
C ASP A 246 -27.21 17.26 7.68
N ASP A 247 -27.70 18.42 7.28
CA ASP A 247 -28.17 19.47 8.20
C ASP A 247 -29.52 19.12 8.87
N SER A 248 -30.17 18.03 8.47
CA SER A 248 -31.29 17.45 9.23
C SER A 248 -30.82 16.71 10.48
N LYS A 249 -29.56 16.31 10.54
CA LYS A 249 -28.95 15.52 11.63
C LYS A 249 -27.80 16.24 12.34
N MET A 250 -27.20 17.24 11.69
CA MET A 250 -26.05 17.99 12.19
C MET A 250 -26.42 19.44 12.47
N SER A 251 -26.39 19.83 13.73
CA SER A 251 -26.68 21.20 14.15
C SER A 251 -25.45 22.11 14.01
N LEU A 252 -25.66 23.44 14.02
CA LEU A 252 -24.57 24.41 14.09
C LEU A 252 -23.67 24.18 15.30
N LYS A 253 -24.22 23.78 16.43
CA LYS A 253 -23.45 23.46 17.64
C LYS A 253 -22.51 22.29 17.40
N ASP A 254 -22.94 21.24 16.71
CA ASP A 254 -22.10 20.07 16.38
C ASP A 254 -20.94 20.48 15.48
N VAL A 255 -21.22 21.31 14.47
CA VAL A 255 -20.19 21.88 13.59
C VAL A 255 -19.18 22.70 14.35
N MET A 256 -19.62 23.59 15.25
CA MET A 256 -18.71 24.47 16.01
C MET A 256 -17.92 23.77 17.10
N SER A 257 -18.40 22.63 17.61
CA SER A 257 -17.73 21.86 18.69
C SER A 257 -16.82 20.74 18.18
N LYS A 258 -16.84 20.47 16.88
CA LYS A 258 -16.04 19.41 16.26
C LYS A 258 -14.55 19.77 16.27
N ASP A 259 -13.70 18.78 16.57
CA ASP A 259 -12.24 18.91 16.40
C ASP A 259 -11.89 18.72 14.91
N TYR A 260 -11.40 19.80 14.30
CA TYR A 260 -10.95 19.80 12.90
C TYR A 260 -9.45 19.54 12.74
N SER A 261 -8.68 19.51 13.82
CA SER A 261 -7.22 19.28 13.76
C SER A 261 -6.84 17.95 13.11
N VAL A 262 -7.75 16.97 13.14
CA VAL A 262 -7.58 15.66 12.52
C VAL A 262 -7.50 15.73 10.98
N TYR A 263 -7.94 16.82 10.37
CA TYR A 263 -7.93 17.02 8.92
C TYR A 263 -6.70 17.75 8.39
N THR A 264 -5.81 18.22 9.30
CA THR A 264 -4.57 18.90 8.91
C THR A 264 -3.73 18.00 7.99
N ASP A 265 -3.19 18.58 6.91
CA ASP A 265 -2.36 17.91 5.91
C ASP A 265 -3.00 16.65 5.29
N SER A 266 -4.33 16.57 5.22
CA SER A 266 -5.07 15.42 4.71
C SER A 266 -5.94 15.76 3.50
N TYR A 267 -6.42 14.73 2.80
CA TYR A 267 -7.43 14.84 1.74
C TYR A 267 -8.81 14.62 2.34
N VAL A 268 -9.71 15.57 2.16
CA VAL A 268 -11.06 15.50 2.74
C VAL A 268 -12.12 15.54 1.65
N LYS A 269 -13.05 14.57 1.65
CA LYS A 269 -14.28 14.59 0.86
C LYS A 269 -15.45 14.99 1.75
N VAL A 270 -16.15 16.08 1.41
CA VAL A 270 -17.41 16.48 2.03
C VAL A 270 -18.54 16.03 1.12
N ILE A 271 -19.34 15.06 1.59
CA ILE A 271 -20.49 14.50 0.86
C ILE A 271 -21.74 15.17 1.41
N ILE A 272 -22.46 15.93 0.59
CA ILE A 272 -23.65 16.67 0.98
C ILE A 272 -24.88 15.80 0.70
N SER A 273 -25.51 15.29 1.76
CA SER A 273 -26.75 14.50 1.69
C SER A 273 -28.02 15.36 1.93
N SER A 274 -27.92 16.46 2.66
CA SER A 274 -29.00 17.43 2.87
C SER A 274 -28.43 18.83 3.11
N LYS A 275 -29.01 19.86 2.48
CA LYS A 275 -28.56 21.26 2.50
C LYS A 275 -29.75 22.21 2.60
N ASN A 276 -30.49 22.15 3.72
CA ASN A 276 -31.61 23.06 3.98
C ASN A 276 -31.16 24.40 4.57
N ASN A 277 -30.03 24.42 5.28
CA ASN A 277 -29.43 25.60 5.87
C ASN A 277 -27.99 25.80 5.39
N PRO A 278 -27.79 26.58 4.31
CA PRO A 278 -26.46 26.85 3.76
C PRO A 278 -25.45 27.43 4.77
N TYR A 279 -25.91 28.22 5.73
CA TYR A 279 -25.06 28.82 6.75
C TYR A 279 -24.30 27.78 7.60
N VAL A 280 -24.95 26.65 7.91
CA VAL A 280 -24.30 25.58 8.69
C VAL A 280 -23.21 24.91 7.88
N LEU A 281 -23.44 24.69 6.56
CA LEU A 281 -22.44 24.17 5.64
C LEU A 281 -21.26 25.12 5.50
N ASP A 282 -21.53 26.43 5.31
CA ASP A 282 -20.47 27.44 5.20
C ASP A 282 -19.58 27.44 6.45
N LYS A 283 -20.15 27.31 7.65
CA LYS A 283 -19.38 27.22 8.90
C LYS A 283 -18.56 25.92 9.00
N LEU A 284 -19.09 24.80 8.51
CA LEU A 284 -18.33 23.56 8.44
C LEU A 284 -17.12 23.71 7.52
N LEU A 285 -17.33 24.28 6.32
CA LEU A 285 -16.26 24.51 5.35
C LEU A 285 -15.23 25.52 5.87
N ASP A 286 -15.66 26.62 6.48
CA ASP A 286 -14.76 27.61 7.09
C ASP A 286 -13.82 26.96 8.12
N ASN A 287 -14.37 26.16 9.06
CA ASN A 287 -13.58 25.48 10.08
C ASN A 287 -12.67 24.42 9.46
N LEU A 288 -13.15 23.70 8.44
CA LEU A 288 -12.35 22.71 7.74
C LEU A 288 -11.16 23.36 7.03
N TYR A 289 -11.35 24.44 6.29
CA TYR A 289 -10.26 25.17 5.63
C TYR A 289 -9.28 25.79 6.64
N GLN A 290 -9.75 26.24 7.80
CA GLN A 290 -8.88 26.74 8.88
C GLN A 290 -7.99 25.63 9.47
N SER A 291 -8.38 24.36 9.37
CA SER A 291 -7.53 23.23 9.79
C SER A 291 -6.40 22.91 8.81
N ASN A 292 -6.31 23.65 7.71
CA ASN A 292 -5.29 23.50 6.69
C ASN A 292 -5.19 22.08 6.09
N PRO A 293 -6.28 21.51 5.56
CA PRO A 293 -6.21 20.28 4.80
C PRO A 293 -5.43 20.49 3.50
N HIS A 294 -4.83 19.45 2.97
CA HIS A 294 -4.17 19.53 1.67
C HIS A 294 -5.16 19.76 0.53
N ASN A 295 -6.29 19.08 0.58
CA ASN A 295 -7.35 19.23 -0.41
C ASN A 295 -8.73 18.98 0.23
N VAL A 296 -9.74 19.74 -0.22
CA VAL A 296 -11.15 19.55 0.15
C VAL A 296 -11.96 19.39 -1.14
N ALA A 297 -12.51 18.22 -1.35
CA ALA A 297 -13.46 17.96 -2.44
C ALA A 297 -14.89 17.95 -1.90
N ILE A 298 -15.79 18.70 -2.53
CA ILE A 298 -17.21 18.78 -2.15
C ILE A 298 -18.02 17.99 -3.18
N VAL A 299 -18.76 16.98 -2.73
CA VAL A 299 -19.62 16.14 -3.56
C VAL A 299 -21.07 16.35 -3.13
N ASP A 300 -21.90 16.84 -4.03
CA ASP A 300 -23.35 17.03 -3.81
C ASP A 300 -24.09 15.78 -4.30
N ASP A 301 -24.62 14.99 -3.36
CA ASP A 301 -25.31 13.72 -3.65
C ASP A 301 -26.68 13.94 -4.35
N HIS A 302 -27.18 15.18 -4.35
CA HIS A 302 -28.44 15.54 -5.00
C HIS A 302 -28.30 16.00 -6.47
N LYS A 303 -27.10 16.26 -6.94
CA LYS A 303 -26.83 16.54 -8.35
C LYS A 303 -26.43 15.26 -9.05
N ASN A 304 -27.22 14.86 -10.04
CA ASN A 304 -26.89 13.78 -10.94
C ASN A 304 -25.41 13.82 -11.32
N ILE A 305 -24.74 12.69 -11.13
CA ILE A 305 -23.32 12.43 -11.38
C ILE A 305 -22.84 12.89 -12.79
N ASN A 306 -23.75 13.31 -13.65
CA ASN A 306 -23.51 13.64 -15.06
C ASN A 306 -22.95 15.05 -15.35
N GLU A 307 -22.76 15.95 -14.35
CA GLU A 307 -22.36 17.34 -14.63
C GLU A 307 -21.17 17.89 -13.83
N GLN A 308 -20.52 17.11 -12.99
CA GLN A 308 -19.29 17.60 -12.38
C GLN A 308 -18.08 17.12 -13.19
N SER A 309 -17.48 18.09 -13.87
CA SER A 309 -16.20 17.94 -14.55
C SER A 309 -15.17 17.31 -13.58
N GLU A 310 -14.55 16.23 -14.01
CA GLU A 310 -13.51 15.49 -13.30
C GLU A 310 -12.27 16.34 -12.93
N GLU A 311 -12.23 17.59 -13.33
CA GLU A 311 -11.09 18.50 -13.21
C GLU A 311 -10.85 19.08 -11.80
N GLU A 312 -11.83 19.01 -10.87
CA GLU A 312 -11.69 19.59 -9.51
C GLU A 312 -11.57 18.59 -8.36
N ILE A 313 -11.76 17.31 -8.62
CA ILE A 313 -11.54 16.27 -7.61
C ILE A 313 -10.06 15.90 -7.69
N GLY A 314 -9.28 16.22 -6.67
CA GLY A 314 -7.83 16.00 -6.63
C GLY A 314 -7.40 14.70 -7.34
N VAL A 315 -7.18 14.82 -8.65
CA VAL A 315 -6.82 13.74 -9.59
C VAL A 315 -5.58 12.98 -9.11
N ASP A 316 -4.72 13.67 -8.35
CA ASP A 316 -3.48 13.10 -7.81
C ASP A 316 -3.69 11.99 -6.76
N ALA A 317 -4.89 11.88 -6.17
CA ALA A 317 -5.16 10.91 -5.10
C ALA A 317 -6.00 9.71 -5.55
N GLU A 318 -6.60 9.74 -6.73
CA GLU A 318 -7.33 8.59 -7.29
C GLU A 318 -6.43 7.75 -8.20
N ASP A 319 -6.50 6.43 -8.08
CA ASP A 319 -5.83 5.55 -9.01
C ASP A 319 -6.68 5.38 -10.29
N THR A 320 -6.00 5.10 -11.41
CA THR A 320 -6.62 4.94 -12.73
C THR A 320 -7.74 3.89 -12.73
N LEU A 321 -7.58 2.81 -11.98
CA LEU A 321 -8.57 1.74 -11.90
C LEU A 321 -9.85 2.21 -11.22
N THR A 322 -9.73 3.00 -10.14
CA THR A 322 -10.88 3.60 -9.44
C THR A 322 -11.66 4.54 -10.37
N VAL A 323 -10.98 5.35 -11.16
CA VAL A 323 -11.60 6.25 -12.15
C VAL A 323 -12.37 5.45 -13.21
N LEU A 324 -11.75 4.41 -13.77
CA LEU A 324 -12.38 3.54 -14.76
C LEU A 324 -13.63 2.81 -14.21
N ARG A 325 -13.54 2.29 -13.00
CA ARG A 325 -14.69 1.63 -12.33
C ARG A 325 -15.86 2.58 -12.09
N LYS A 326 -15.57 3.83 -11.69
CA LYS A 326 -16.60 4.86 -11.55
C LYS A 326 -17.27 5.15 -12.89
N TYR A 327 -16.50 5.29 -13.95
CA TYR A 327 -17.03 5.51 -15.29
C TYR A 327 -18.01 4.38 -15.68
N VAL A 328 -17.62 3.13 -15.51
CA VAL A 328 -18.51 1.98 -15.79
C VAL A 328 -19.77 1.98 -14.93
N SER A 329 -19.68 2.40 -13.67
CA SER A 329 -20.85 2.49 -12.79
C SER A 329 -21.92 3.46 -13.32
N ASN A 330 -21.51 4.48 -14.09
CA ASN A 330 -22.35 5.53 -14.62
C ASN A 330 -22.88 5.24 -16.04
N ILE A 331 -22.43 4.18 -16.69
CA ILE A 331 -22.95 3.78 -18.01
C ILE A 331 -24.35 3.18 -17.85
N ASP A 332 -25.23 3.48 -18.79
CA ASP A 332 -26.61 2.96 -18.83
C ASP A 332 -26.65 1.54 -19.43
N ILE A 333 -26.22 0.56 -18.67
CA ILE A 333 -26.25 -0.88 -18.97
C ILE A 333 -26.72 -1.66 -17.73
N SER A 334 -27.11 -2.92 -17.90
CA SER A 334 -27.56 -3.74 -16.77
C SER A 334 -26.47 -3.98 -15.73
N ASP A 335 -26.85 -4.25 -14.48
CA ASP A 335 -25.87 -4.49 -13.39
C ASP A 335 -24.96 -5.70 -13.67
N ASN A 336 -25.48 -6.72 -14.36
CA ASN A 336 -24.67 -7.87 -14.78
C ASN A 336 -23.60 -7.48 -15.81
N GLU A 337 -23.96 -6.64 -16.77
CA GLU A 337 -23.01 -6.11 -17.77
C GLU A 337 -21.98 -5.20 -17.11
N LYS A 338 -22.40 -4.33 -16.16
CA LYS A 338 -21.47 -3.50 -15.36
C LYS A 338 -20.44 -4.36 -14.63
N TYR A 339 -20.89 -5.47 -14.03
CA TYR A 339 -19.99 -6.39 -13.35
C TYR A 339 -18.96 -7.00 -14.31
N LEU A 340 -19.40 -7.48 -15.46
CA LEU A 340 -18.50 -8.07 -16.47
C LEU A 340 -17.50 -7.04 -17.02
N VAL A 341 -17.95 -5.83 -17.32
CA VAL A 341 -17.06 -4.75 -17.81
C VAL A 341 -16.05 -4.34 -16.74
N LYS A 342 -16.43 -4.24 -15.48
CA LYS A 342 -15.48 -3.97 -14.38
C LYS A 342 -14.45 -5.06 -14.24
N ALA A 343 -14.86 -6.32 -14.31
CA ALA A 343 -13.95 -7.46 -14.25
C ALA A 343 -12.93 -7.44 -15.41
N GLU A 344 -13.39 -7.10 -16.62
CA GLU A 344 -12.49 -6.99 -17.78
C GLU A 344 -11.55 -5.79 -17.68
N ILE A 345 -12.02 -4.64 -17.16
CA ILE A 345 -11.15 -3.47 -16.90
C ILE A 345 -10.07 -3.81 -15.87
N ASP A 346 -10.41 -4.51 -14.80
CA ASP A 346 -9.45 -4.94 -13.80
C ASP A 346 -8.39 -5.85 -14.41
N ASN A 347 -8.81 -6.80 -15.22
CA ASN A 347 -7.94 -7.71 -15.93
C ASN A 347 -7.01 -6.99 -16.92
N LEU A 348 -7.55 -6.09 -17.74
CA LEU A 348 -6.78 -5.30 -18.70
C LEU A 348 -5.81 -4.32 -18.01
N TYR A 349 -6.23 -3.68 -16.94
CA TYR A 349 -5.36 -2.79 -16.16
C TYR A 349 -4.18 -3.56 -15.58
N HIS A 350 -4.45 -4.76 -15.05
CA HIS A 350 -3.44 -5.63 -14.51
C HIS A 350 -2.46 -6.13 -15.59
N GLN A 351 -3.00 -6.57 -16.75
CA GLN A 351 -2.17 -6.91 -17.90
C GLN A 351 -1.31 -5.71 -18.35
N ALA A 352 -1.89 -4.51 -18.42
CA ALA A 352 -1.16 -3.31 -18.82
C ALA A 352 -0.02 -2.96 -17.84
N GLN A 353 -0.21 -3.18 -16.54
CA GLN A 353 0.87 -3.03 -15.56
C GLN A 353 2.01 -4.04 -15.82
N ASN A 354 1.70 -5.19 -16.37
CA ASN A 354 2.64 -6.25 -16.66
C ASN A 354 3.18 -6.25 -18.12
N MET A 355 2.63 -5.43 -19.03
CA MET A 355 3.13 -5.29 -20.38
C MET A 355 4.39 -4.43 -20.44
N GLU A 356 5.36 -4.84 -21.27
CA GLU A 356 6.51 -4.00 -21.62
C GLU A 356 6.04 -2.86 -22.54
N ILE A 357 6.34 -1.62 -22.17
CA ILE A 357 6.28 -0.45 -23.05
C ILE A 357 7.70 0.03 -23.27
#